data_37fb8378ed3dad8d8c87bb55a880279f
#
_entry.id   37fb8378ed3dad8d8c87bb55a880279f
#
_cell.length_a   1.000
_cell.length_b   1.000
_cell.length_c   1.000
_cell.angle_alpha   90.00
_cell.angle_beta   90.00
_cell.angle_gamma   90.00
#
_symmetry.space_group_name_H-M   'P 1'
#
loop_
_entity.id
_entity.type
_entity.pdbx_description
1 polymer ?
#
loop_
_entity_poly.entity_id
_entity_poly.type
_entity_poly.pdbx_seq_one_letter_code
_entity_poly.pdbx_strand_id
1 'polypeptide(L)'
;METTEQHHTGGLLSSIVTKQKDDLQKLIYAGFGSRFLAYIIDLIVIWSVNTIVTRPLLRLLGLEGAQLWIPMFSAANIMTTVIFFLYFILMTKFFRATLGKMILGLSVESLKGEQLTNSQLIFRECIGRYISMALAGLPYLVVAFTKRHQGIHDLFADTSVIKDKFKHLNETMEKKPETI
;
A
#
# COMPACT_ATOMS: atom_id res chain seq x y z
N MET A 1 -7.85 -52.24 -2.73
CA MET A 1 -6.75 -51.60 -3.48
C MET A 1 -7.18 -50.26 -4.12
N GLU A 2 -8.44 -50.06 -4.46
CA GLU A 2 -8.99 -48.83 -5.06
C GLU A 2 -9.03 -47.59 -4.14
N THR A 3 -9.18 -47.75 -2.84
CA THR A 3 -9.31 -46.64 -1.90
C THR A 3 -8.01 -45.86 -1.67
N THR A 4 -6.85 -46.48 -1.88
CA THR A 4 -5.54 -45.87 -1.67
C THR A 4 -5.13 -45.00 -2.88
N GLU A 5 -5.51 -45.36 -4.09
CA GLU A 5 -5.24 -44.55 -5.29
C GLU A 5 -6.11 -43.29 -5.35
N GLN A 6 -7.37 -43.37 -4.94
CA GLN A 6 -8.26 -42.19 -4.89
C GLN A 6 -7.79 -41.16 -3.87
N HIS A 7 -7.22 -41.59 -2.75
CA HIS A 7 -6.69 -40.68 -1.74
C HIS A 7 -5.40 -39.97 -2.22
N HIS A 8 -4.58 -40.68 -3.01
CA HIS A 8 -3.32 -40.13 -3.54
C HIS A 8 -3.56 -39.14 -4.70
N THR A 9 -4.53 -39.46 -5.60
CA THR A 9 -4.91 -38.53 -6.68
C THR A 9 -5.63 -37.32 -6.20
N GLY A 10 -6.46 -37.38 -5.16
CA GLY A 10 -7.09 -36.23 -4.52
C GLY A 10 -6.07 -35.30 -3.90
N GLY A 11 -5.04 -35.84 -3.23
CA GLY A 11 -3.95 -35.02 -2.64
C GLY A 11 -3.08 -34.31 -3.70
N LEU A 12 -2.81 -34.96 -4.82
CA LEU A 12 -2.07 -34.40 -5.95
C LEU A 12 -2.85 -33.25 -6.61
N LEU A 13 -4.13 -33.48 -6.89
CA LEU A 13 -4.99 -32.44 -7.49
C LEU A 13 -5.14 -31.22 -6.59
N SER A 14 -5.34 -31.40 -5.28
CA SER A 14 -5.42 -30.31 -4.34
C SER A 14 -4.11 -29.51 -4.26
N SER A 15 -2.96 -30.18 -4.29
CA SER A 15 -1.66 -29.52 -4.30
C SER A 15 -1.40 -28.70 -5.57
N ILE A 16 -1.81 -29.21 -6.73
CA ILE A 16 -1.69 -28.50 -8.01
C ILE A 16 -2.59 -27.27 -8.04
N VAL A 17 -3.85 -27.40 -7.60
CA VAL A 17 -4.80 -26.29 -7.54
C VAL A 17 -4.31 -25.21 -6.57
N THR A 18 -3.79 -25.59 -5.41
CA THR A 18 -3.21 -24.65 -4.43
C THR A 18 -2.01 -23.91 -5.02
N LYS A 19 -1.12 -24.62 -5.69
CA LYS A 19 0.05 -24.01 -6.34
C LYS A 19 -0.36 -23.03 -7.44
N GLN A 20 -1.32 -23.39 -8.29
CA GLN A 20 -1.85 -22.48 -9.32
C GLN A 20 -2.50 -21.22 -8.71
N LYS A 21 -3.24 -21.37 -7.60
CA LYS A 21 -3.84 -20.26 -6.87
C LYS A 21 -2.76 -19.32 -6.31
N ASP A 22 -1.71 -19.87 -5.72
CA ASP A 22 -0.58 -19.10 -5.18
C ASP A 22 0.19 -18.35 -6.31
N ASP A 23 0.39 -18.98 -7.45
CA ASP A 23 1.07 -18.36 -8.59
C ASP A 23 0.23 -17.22 -9.21
N LEU A 24 -1.10 -17.42 -9.31
CA LEU A 24 -2.04 -16.35 -9.73
C LEU A 24 -2.05 -15.19 -8.75
N GLN A 25 -2.04 -15.44 -7.45
CA GLN A 25 -1.97 -14.39 -6.44
C GLN A 25 -0.69 -13.56 -6.59
N LYS A 26 0.47 -14.17 -6.81
CA LYS A 26 1.74 -13.45 -7.08
C LYS A 26 1.68 -12.56 -8.31
N LEU A 27 0.91 -12.93 -9.33
CA LEU A 27 0.72 -12.11 -10.53
C LEU A 27 -0.17 -10.88 -10.26
N ILE A 28 -1.22 -11.06 -9.47
CA ILE A 28 -2.22 -10.03 -9.17
C ILE A 28 -1.65 -8.96 -8.23
N TYR A 29 -1.01 -9.40 -7.15
CA TYR A 29 -0.52 -8.47 -6.12
C TYR A 29 0.79 -7.81 -6.52
N ALA A 30 0.92 -6.53 -6.15
CA ALA A 30 2.12 -5.77 -6.40
C ALA A 30 3.25 -6.21 -5.46
N GLY A 31 4.36 -6.66 -6.02
CA GLY A 31 5.56 -7.01 -5.28
C GLY A 31 6.23 -5.80 -4.62
N PHE A 32 7.23 -6.07 -3.78
CA PHE A 32 8.00 -5.03 -3.09
C PHE A 32 8.59 -3.99 -4.04
N GLY A 33 9.25 -4.41 -5.13
CA GLY A 33 9.97 -3.50 -6.04
C GLY A 33 9.05 -2.45 -6.68
N SER A 34 7.86 -2.85 -7.14
CA SER A 34 6.89 -1.91 -7.74
C SER A 34 6.34 -0.91 -6.71
N ARG A 35 6.09 -1.35 -5.47
CA ARG A 35 5.64 -0.46 -4.38
C ARG A 35 6.74 0.52 -3.96
N PHE A 36 7.99 0.05 -3.90
CA PHE A 36 9.14 0.87 -3.57
C PHE A 36 9.39 1.93 -4.64
N LEU A 37 9.33 1.56 -5.91
CA LEU A 37 9.47 2.51 -7.02
C LEU A 37 8.35 3.55 -7.02
N ALA A 38 7.10 3.13 -6.78
CA ALA A 38 5.98 4.05 -6.60
C ALA A 38 6.25 5.07 -5.48
N TYR A 39 6.76 4.60 -4.35
CA TYR A 39 7.09 5.46 -3.22
C TYR A 39 8.20 6.47 -3.54
N ILE A 40 9.24 6.09 -4.29
CA ILE A 40 10.28 7.03 -4.74
C ILE A 40 9.67 8.13 -5.61
N ILE A 41 8.79 7.77 -6.57
CA ILE A 41 8.09 8.74 -7.40
C ILE A 41 7.26 9.70 -6.53
N ASP A 42 6.52 9.17 -5.56
CA ASP A 42 5.74 9.98 -4.63
C ASP A 42 6.61 10.95 -3.81
N LEU A 43 7.80 10.52 -3.38
CA LEU A 43 8.75 11.41 -2.68
C LEU A 43 9.22 12.56 -3.56
N ILE A 44 9.48 12.32 -4.84
CA ILE A 44 9.85 13.38 -5.81
C ILE A 44 8.71 14.38 -5.97
N VAL A 45 7.47 13.89 -6.08
CA VAL A 45 6.27 14.75 -6.17
C VAL A 45 6.13 15.61 -4.91
N ILE A 46 6.23 15.03 -3.73
CA ILE A 46 6.11 15.74 -2.46
C ILE A 46 7.24 16.76 -2.29
N TRP A 47 8.46 16.41 -2.65
CA TRP A 47 9.59 17.33 -2.63
C TRP A 47 9.34 18.54 -3.54
N SER A 48 8.79 18.31 -4.74
CA SER A 48 8.43 19.38 -5.68
C SER A 48 7.34 20.28 -5.11
N VAL A 49 6.27 19.70 -4.54
CA VAL A 49 5.18 20.44 -3.88
C VAL A 49 5.74 21.28 -2.72
N ASN A 50 6.57 20.70 -1.87
CA ASN A 50 7.18 21.44 -0.77
C ASN A 50 8.05 22.62 -1.24
N THR A 51 8.78 22.45 -2.33
CA THR A 51 9.62 23.53 -2.87
C THR A 51 8.78 24.66 -3.46
N ILE A 52 7.70 24.32 -4.18
CA ILE A 52 6.87 25.30 -4.90
C ILE A 52 5.85 25.97 -3.98
N VAL A 53 5.33 25.27 -2.99
CA VAL A 53 4.22 25.76 -2.13
C VAL A 53 4.72 26.16 -0.76
N THR A 54 5.39 25.25 -0.04
CA THR A 54 5.71 25.46 1.37
C THR A 54 6.70 26.60 1.57
N ARG A 55 7.77 26.65 0.78
CA ARG A 55 8.79 27.71 0.94
C ARG A 55 8.25 29.12 0.64
N PRO A 56 7.57 29.39 -0.48
CA PRO A 56 6.98 30.70 -0.72
C PRO A 56 5.93 31.09 0.32
N LEU A 57 5.10 30.12 0.75
CA LEU A 57 4.08 30.37 1.76
C LEU A 57 4.67 30.77 3.12
N LEU A 58 5.72 30.08 3.57
CA LEU A 58 6.43 30.44 4.80
C LEU A 58 7.08 31.82 4.72
N ARG A 59 7.59 32.21 3.53
CA ARG A 59 8.10 33.58 3.29
C ARG A 59 7.01 34.63 3.45
N LEU A 60 5.89 34.40 2.76
CA LEU A 60 4.74 35.33 2.84
C LEU A 60 4.21 35.52 4.27
N LEU A 61 4.24 34.43 5.07
CA LEU A 61 3.78 34.45 6.46
C LEU A 61 4.85 34.96 7.45
N GLY A 62 6.08 35.24 7.00
CA GLY A 62 7.18 35.64 7.87
C GLY A 62 7.65 34.56 8.85
N LEU A 63 7.35 33.29 8.54
CA LEU A 63 7.64 32.14 9.39
C LEU A 63 8.92 31.39 8.98
N GLU A 64 9.71 31.99 8.08
CA GLU A 64 11.01 31.45 7.67
C GLU A 64 11.96 31.40 8.85
N GLY A 65 12.20 30.45 9.52
CA GLY A 65 13.08 30.36 10.71
C GLY A 65 12.33 30.31 12.02
N ALA A 66 10.99 30.34 12.01
CA ALA A 66 10.21 30.11 13.21
C ALA A 66 10.46 28.70 13.73
N GLN A 67 11.06 28.58 14.91
CA GLN A 67 11.36 27.32 15.60
C GLN A 67 10.59 27.28 16.91
N LEU A 68 9.87 26.20 17.13
CA LEU A 68 9.25 25.90 18.43
C LEU A 68 10.25 25.03 19.21
N TRP A 69 10.93 25.63 20.18
CA TRP A 69 11.78 25.01 21.20
C TRP A 69 12.93 24.09 20.70
N ILE A 70 12.74 23.27 19.67
CA ILE A 70 13.73 22.37 19.11
C ILE A 70 13.71 22.51 17.57
N PRO A 71 14.87 22.42 16.86
CA PRO A 71 14.95 22.52 15.40
C PRO A 71 14.03 21.53 14.65
N MET A 72 13.72 20.39 15.28
CA MET A 72 12.81 19.37 14.75
C MET A 72 11.37 19.91 14.61
N PHE A 73 10.93 20.82 15.49
CA PHE A 73 9.61 21.46 15.47
C PHE A 73 9.65 22.87 14.84
N SER A 74 10.38 23.02 13.75
CA SER A 74 10.29 24.23 12.95
C SER A 74 8.97 24.30 12.18
N ALA A 75 8.47 25.51 11.91
CA ALA A 75 7.27 25.71 11.11
C ALA A 75 7.36 24.99 9.74
N ALA A 76 8.56 25.00 9.14
CA ALA A 76 8.83 24.31 7.89
C ALA A 76 8.67 22.79 8.00
N ASN A 77 9.21 22.17 9.05
CA ASN A 77 9.11 20.72 9.26
C ASN A 77 7.67 20.28 9.54
N ILE A 78 6.93 21.06 10.35
CA ILE A 78 5.52 20.80 10.63
C ILE A 78 4.71 20.87 9.33
N MET A 79 4.88 21.93 8.56
CA MET A 79 4.15 22.12 7.30
C MET A 79 4.48 21.02 6.29
N THR A 80 5.75 20.66 6.14
CA THR A 80 6.18 19.54 5.27
C THR A 80 5.56 18.22 5.70
N THR A 81 5.52 17.96 7.02
CA THR A 81 4.90 16.74 7.56
C THR A 81 3.39 16.71 7.30
N VAL A 82 2.70 17.83 7.50
CA VAL A 82 1.26 17.94 7.21
C VAL A 82 0.98 17.71 5.72
N ILE A 83 1.73 18.34 4.82
CA ILE A 83 1.60 18.14 3.38
C ILE A 83 1.86 16.68 3.00
N PHE A 84 2.87 16.06 3.58
CA PHE A 84 3.20 14.66 3.35
C PHE A 84 2.01 13.74 3.67
N PHE A 85 1.46 13.83 4.89
CA PHE A 85 0.33 12.99 5.27
C PHE A 85 -0.94 13.33 4.49
N LEU A 86 -1.21 14.62 4.28
CA LEU A 86 -2.38 15.08 3.52
C LEU A 86 -2.35 14.57 2.08
N TYR A 87 -1.20 14.60 1.43
CA TYR A 87 -1.01 14.05 0.09
C TYR A 87 -1.43 12.57 0.03
N PHE A 88 -0.88 11.73 0.92
CA PHE A 88 -1.17 10.31 0.90
C PHE A 88 -2.63 9.99 1.23
N ILE A 89 -3.20 10.68 2.24
CA ILE A 89 -4.59 10.49 2.64
C ILE A 89 -5.53 10.89 1.49
N LEU A 90 -5.36 12.08 0.93
CA LEU A 90 -6.24 12.58 -0.13
C LEU A 90 -6.12 11.74 -1.40
N MET A 91 -4.90 11.42 -1.84
CA MET A 91 -4.69 10.61 -3.03
C MET A 91 -5.31 9.22 -2.87
N THR A 92 -5.07 8.56 -1.74
CA THR A 92 -5.64 7.22 -1.51
C THR A 92 -7.17 7.27 -1.36
N LYS A 93 -7.71 8.33 -0.74
CA LYS A 93 -9.17 8.49 -0.57
C LYS A 93 -9.89 8.71 -1.90
N PHE A 94 -9.38 9.60 -2.75
CA PHE A 94 -10.08 9.99 -3.98
C PHE A 94 -9.76 9.07 -5.15
N PHE A 95 -8.51 8.60 -5.25
CA PHE A 95 -8.04 7.85 -6.41
C PHE A 95 -7.68 6.39 -6.10
N ARG A 96 -7.79 5.95 -4.83
CA ARG A 96 -7.35 4.61 -4.37
C ARG A 96 -5.89 4.30 -4.70
N ALA A 97 -5.13 5.30 -5.10
CA ALA A 97 -3.73 5.20 -5.44
C ALA A 97 -3.05 6.56 -5.26
N THR A 98 -1.74 6.56 -4.97
CA THR A 98 -0.92 7.75 -5.06
C THR A 98 -0.46 7.98 -6.50
N LEU A 99 0.08 9.16 -6.83
CA LEU A 99 0.57 9.43 -8.19
C LEU A 99 1.61 8.40 -8.63
N GLY A 100 2.56 8.05 -7.75
CA GLY A 100 3.56 7.02 -8.06
C GLY A 100 2.94 5.65 -8.33
N LYS A 101 1.90 5.27 -7.58
CA LYS A 101 1.15 4.03 -7.84
C LYS A 101 0.38 4.09 -9.14
N MET A 102 -0.28 5.21 -9.45
CA MET A 102 -1.03 5.39 -10.70
C MET A 102 -0.12 5.27 -11.94
N ILE A 103 1.07 5.87 -11.90
CA ILE A 103 2.08 5.77 -12.98
C ILE A 103 2.48 4.30 -13.21
N LEU A 104 2.55 3.50 -12.16
CA LEU A 104 2.92 2.09 -12.24
C LEU A 104 1.71 1.14 -12.42
N GLY A 105 0.50 1.67 -12.59
CA GLY A 105 -0.73 0.88 -12.72
C GLY A 105 -1.01 0.04 -11.48
N LEU A 106 -0.94 0.66 -10.31
CA LEU A 106 -1.17 0.03 -9.01
C LEU A 106 -2.31 0.72 -8.27
N SER A 107 -3.24 -0.05 -7.72
CA SER A 107 -4.31 0.46 -6.86
C SER A 107 -4.37 -0.25 -5.51
N VAL A 108 -5.00 0.42 -4.55
CA VAL A 108 -5.24 -0.10 -3.21
C VAL A 108 -6.65 -0.67 -3.16
N GLU A 109 -6.78 -1.93 -2.80
CA GLU A 109 -8.06 -2.59 -2.66
C GLU A 109 -8.24 -3.14 -1.23
N SER A 110 -9.49 -3.09 -0.76
CA SER A 110 -9.89 -3.74 0.50
C SER A 110 -10.04 -5.24 0.25
N LEU A 111 -9.49 -6.05 1.15
CA LEU A 111 -9.65 -7.52 1.08
C LEU A 111 -11.03 -8.01 1.52
N LYS A 112 -11.86 -7.11 2.06
CA LYS A 112 -13.24 -7.41 2.48
C LYS A 112 -14.27 -7.19 1.36
N GLY A 113 -13.83 -6.86 0.14
CA GLY A 113 -14.72 -6.63 -1.01
C GLY A 113 -15.54 -5.33 -0.93
N GLU A 114 -15.36 -4.53 0.11
CA GLU A 114 -16.04 -3.26 0.33
C GLU A 114 -15.17 -2.08 -0.06
N GLN A 115 -15.79 -0.91 -0.16
CA GLN A 115 -15.03 0.33 -0.34
C GLN A 115 -14.16 0.60 0.89
N LEU A 116 -12.95 1.14 0.67
CA LEU A 116 -12.05 1.54 1.75
C LEU A 116 -12.76 2.47 2.72
N THR A 117 -12.90 2.02 3.96
CA THR A 117 -13.47 2.85 5.03
C THR A 117 -12.49 3.97 5.41
N ASN A 118 -13.02 5.13 5.79
CA ASN A 118 -12.17 6.27 6.21
C ASN A 118 -11.21 5.87 7.35
N SER A 119 -11.62 5.01 8.28
CA SER A 119 -10.77 4.52 9.37
C SER A 119 -9.62 3.63 8.87
N GLN A 120 -9.88 2.74 7.93
CA GLN A 120 -8.83 1.91 7.29
C GLN A 120 -7.80 2.79 6.58
N LEU A 121 -8.26 3.83 5.91
CA LEU A 121 -7.44 4.75 5.17
C LEU A 121 -6.54 5.58 6.11
N ILE A 122 -7.11 6.19 7.15
CA ILE A 122 -6.36 6.98 8.13
C ILE A 122 -5.36 6.09 8.87
N PHE A 123 -5.79 4.92 9.34
CA PHE A 123 -4.91 3.99 10.04
C PHE A 123 -3.74 3.57 9.17
N ARG A 124 -4.00 3.21 7.93
CA ARG A 124 -2.98 2.80 6.97
C ARG A 124 -1.98 3.91 6.65
N GLU A 125 -2.48 5.10 6.28
CA GLU A 125 -1.63 6.18 5.79
C GLU A 125 -0.93 6.96 6.92
N CYS A 126 -1.53 7.06 8.10
CA CYS A 126 -0.90 7.72 9.25
C CYS A 126 -0.10 6.74 10.09
N ILE A 127 -0.78 5.81 10.75
CA ILE A 127 -0.15 4.92 11.75
C ILE A 127 0.76 3.90 11.08
N GLY A 128 0.26 3.22 10.06
CA GLY A 128 1.03 2.19 9.37
C GLY A 128 2.27 2.72 8.68
N ARG A 129 2.19 3.90 8.10
CA ARG A 129 3.33 4.55 7.45
C ARG A 129 4.34 5.09 8.46
N TYR A 130 3.85 5.69 9.57
CA TYR A 130 4.72 6.14 10.66
C TYR A 130 5.55 4.99 11.24
N ILE A 131 4.91 3.85 11.51
CA ILE A 131 5.59 2.63 11.98
C ILE A 131 6.63 2.16 10.93
N SER A 132 6.27 2.19 9.66
CA SER A 132 7.18 1.78 8.58
C SER A 132 8.40 2.67 8.46
N MET A 133 8.25 3.98 8.68
CA MET A 133 9.36 4.92 8.72
C MET A 133 10.22 4.76 9.97
N ALA A 134 9.60 4.62 11.14
CA ALA A 134 10.30 4.47 12.42
C ALA A 134 11.20 3.23 12.46
N LEU A 135 10.80 2.16 11.77
CA LEU A 135 11.57 0.92 11.64
C LEU A 135 12.47 0.90 10.39
N ALA A 136 12.88 2.07 9.88
CA ALA A 136 13.80 2.23 8.75
C ALA A 136 13.42 1.42 7.49
N GLY A 137 12.12 1.26 7.25
CA GLY A 137 11.60 0.54 6.07
C GLY A 137 11.62 -0.99 6.20
N LEU A 138 12.12 -1.57 7.30
CA LEU A 138 12.05 -3.02 7.54
C LEU A 138 10.65 -3.61 7.36
N PRO A 139 9.56 -2.95 7.78
CA PRO A 139 8.21 -3.44 7.54
C PRO A 139 7.84 -3.62 6.07
N TYR A 140 8.52 -2.94 5.15
CA TYR A 140 8.33 -3.16 3.72
C TYR A 140 8.91 -4.51 3.25
N LEU A 141 9.91 -5.06 3.93
CA LEU A 141 10.45 -6.40 3.63
C LEU A 141 9.38 -7.49 3.86
N VAL A 142 8.46 -7.28 4.81
CA VAL A 142 7.36 -8.22 5.08
C VAL A 142 6.51 -8.47 3.81
N VAL A 143 6.44 -7.49 2.90
CA VAL A 143 5.77 -7.65 1.59
C VAL A 143 6.30 -8.86 0.81
N ALA A 144 7.61 -9.15 0.91
CA ALA A 144 8.23 -10.26 0.20
C ALA A 144 7.85 -11.63 0.77
N PHE A 145 7.46 -11.68 2.05
CA PHE A 145 7.19 -12.94 2.77
C PHE A 145 5.71 -13.25 2.93
N THR A 146 4.81 -12.30 2.64
CA THR A 146 3.36 -12.53 2.73
C THR A 146 2.79 -13.05 1.42
N LYS A 147 1.84 -13.99 1.47
CA LYS A 147 1.18 -14.59 0.28
C LYS A 147 0.52 -13.56 -0.63
N ARG A 148 -0.04 -12.49 -0.06
CA ARG A 148 -0.72 -11.39 -0.77
C ARG A 148 0.16 -10.15 -0.92
N HIS A 149 1.47 -10.29 -0.74
CA HIS A 149 2.44 -9.19 -0.81
C HIS A 149 2.01 -7.96 0.00
N GLN A 150 1.50 -8.18 1.22
CA GLN A 150 1.04 -7.13 2.11
C GLN A 150 2.18 -6.59 2.98
N GLY A 151 2.28 -5.28 3.10
CA GLY A 151 3.11 -4.64 4.11
C GLY A 151 2.41 -4.69 5.49
N ILE A 152 3.13 -4.37 6.55
CA ILE A 152 2.56 -4.34 7.92
C ILE A 152 1.34 -3.42 7.98
N HIS A 153 1.39 -2.24 7.36
CA HIS A 153 0.27 -1.31 7.30
C HIS A 153 -0.93 -1.84 6.51
N ASP A 154 -0.68 -2.67 5.50
CA ASP A 154 -1.73 -3.33 4.72
C ASP A 154 -2.41 -4.44 5.53
N LEU A 155 -1.63 -5.21 6.33
CA LEU A 155 -2.16 -6.26 7.20
C LEU A 155 -3.11 -5.70 8.27
N PHE A 156 -2.73 -4.59 8.91
CA PHE A 156 -3.58 -3.95 9.92
C PHE A 156 -4.85 -3.32 9.34
N ALA A 157 -4.82 -2.89 8.08
CA ALA A 157 -5.96 -2.26 7.43
C ALA A 157 -6.81 -3.24 6.59
N ASP A 158 -6.50 -4.53 6.58
CA ASP A 158 -7.12 -5.53 5.70
C ASP A 158 -7.15 -5.09 4.23
N THR A 159 -6.03 -4.57 3.75
CA THR A 159 -5.88 -4.08 2.39
C THR A 159 -4.73 -4.77 1.67
N SER A 160 -4.67 -4.63 0.36
CA SER A 160 -3.50 -4.98 -0.43
C SER A 160 -3.36 -4.05 -1.63
N VAL A 161 -2.19 -4.05 -2.25
CA VAL A 161 -1.96 -3.33 -3.50
C VAL A 161 -1.97 -4.32 -4.64
N ILE A 162 -2.86 -4.10 -5.59
CA ILE A 162 -3.00 -4.92 -6.78
C ILE A 162 -2.52 -4.15 -8.01
N LYS A 163 -2.18 -4.90 -9.05
CA LYS A 163 -1.90 -4.33 -10.37
C LYS A 163 -3.23 -4.15 -11.10
N ASP A 164 -3.51 -2.93 -11.56
CA ASP A 164 -4.78 -2.58 -12.23
C ASP A 164 -5.11 -3.51 -13.40
N LYS A 165 -4.07 -3.96 -14.11
CA LYS A 165 -4.16 -4.91 -15.20
C LYS A 165 -4.90 -6.22 -14.82
N PHE A 166 -4.84 -6.62 -13.56
CA PHE A 166 -5.43 -7.87 -13.05
C PHE A 166 -6.60 -7.66 -12.10
N LYS A 167 -7.11 -6.42 -11.98
CA LYS A 167 -8.22 -6.09 -11.07
C LYS A 167 -9.44 -6.97 -11.30
N HIS A 168 -9.87 -7.11 -12.55
CA HIS A 168 -11.02 -7.95 -12.91
C HIS A 168 -10.83 -9.42 -12.53
N LEU A 169 -9.61 -9.92 -12.61
CA LEU A 169 -9.29 -11.31 -12.22
C LEU A 169 -9.44 -11.48 -10.70
N ASN A 170 -8.99 -10.52 -9.91
CA ASN A 170 -9.12 -10.53 -8.46
C ASN A 170 -10.60 -10.53 -8.03
N GLU A 171 -11.42 -9.67 -8.63
CA GLU A 171 -12.87 -9.61 -8.37
C GLU A 171 -13.58 -10.95 -8.68
N THR A 172 -13.14 -11.62 -9.75
CA THR A 172 -13.71 -12.91 -10.15
C THR A 172 -13.32 -14.03 -9.18
N MET A 173 -12.09 -14.02 -8.67
CA MET A 173 -11.60 -15.01 -7.71
C MET A 173 -12.24 -14.85 -6.32
N GLU A 174 -12.50 -13.62 -5.89
CA GLU A 174 -13.14 -13.34 -4.60
C GLU A 174 -14.66 -13.64 -4.60
N LYS A 175 -15.32 -13.45 -5.74
CA LYS A 175 -16.76 -13.71 -5.91
C LYS A 175 -17.11 -15.20 -6.05
N LYS A 176 -16.13 -16.07 -6.26
CA LYS A 176 -16.35 -17.52 -6.35
C LYS A 176 -16.09 -18.13 -4.97
N PRO A 177 -17.12 -18.32 -4.10
CA PRO A 177 -16.94 -19.07 -2.87
C PRO A 177 -16.53 -20.49 -3.23
N GLU A 178 -15.70 -21.09 -2.40
CA GLU A 178 -15.31 -22.49 -2.50
C GLU A 178 -16.59 -23.37 -2.39
N THR A 179 -17.24 -23.61 -3.51
CA THR A 179 -18.22 -24.67 -3.65
C THR A 179 -17.47 -25.90 -4.14
N ILE A 180 -16.93 -26.62 -3.20
CA ILE A 180 -16.68 -28.07 -3.33
C ILE A 180 -17.04 -28.70 -2.00
#